data_2a519552ff3cd370992caf3fe52078d0
#
_entry.id   2a519552ff3cd370992caf3fe52078d0
#
_cell.length_a   1.000
_cell.length_b   1.000
_cell.length_c   1.000
_cell.angle_alpha   90.00
_cell.angle_beta   90.00
_cell.angle_gamma   90.00
#
_symmetry.space_group_name_H-M   'P 1'
#
loop_
_entity.id
_entity.type
_entity.pdbx_description
1 polymer ?
#
loop_
_entity_poly.entity_id
_entity_poly.type
_entity_poly.pdbx_seq_one_letter_code
_entity_poly.pdbx_strand_id
1 'polypeptide(L)'
;VRDAAHAEGLAAGHVEGQALGYQAGYEQGRAKGFDEGQAEAHTHAAQLAALAASFRDALAGVERDLADDIATLALEIAQQVVRQHVQHDPAALIAAAREVLAAEPALAGAPHLIVNPADLPVVEAYLKDELDTLGWSVRTDTSIERGGCRAHASTGEIDATLTTRWERVAAALGKVSAW
;
A
#
# COMPACT_ATOMS: atom_id res chain seq x y z
N VAL A 1 -78.89 -31.56 -50.67
CA VAL A 1 -77.60 -31.30 -51.36
C VAL A 1 -76.97 -30.03 -50.84
N ARG A 2 -77.68 -28.91 -50.71
CA ARG A 2 -77.16 -27.60 -50.30
C ARG A 2 -76.69 -27.59 -48.83
N ASP A 3 -77.44 -28.21 -47.93
CA ASP A 3 -77.15 -28.27 -46.49
C ASP A 3 -75.93 -29.16 -46.18
N ALA A 4 -75.77 -30.25 -46.94
CA ALA A 4 -74.61 -31.13 -46.81
C ALA A 4 -73.30 -30.42 -47.24
N ALA A 5 -73.31 -29.70 -48.37
CA ALA A 5 -72.16 -28.94 -48.82
C ALA A 5 -71.77 -27.76 -47.88
N HIS A 6 -72.80 -27.13 -47.23
CA HIS A 6 -72.59 -26.12 -46.25
C HIS A 6 -71.91 -26.67 -44.94
N ALA A 7 -72.41 -27.82 -44.47
CA ALA A 7 -71.87 -28.50 -43.32
C ALA A 7 -70.43 -28.98 -43.57
N GLU A 8 -70.13 -29.47 -44.74
CA GLU A 8 -68.77 -29.91 -45.13
C GLU A 8 -67.82 -28.76 -45.28
N GLY A 9 -68.24 -27.64 -45.86
CA GLY A 9 -67.44 -26.43 -45.93
C GLY A 9 -67.14 -25.82 -44.57
N LEU A 10 -68.12 -25.88 -43.64
CA LEU A 10 -67.92 -25.38 -42.27
C LEU A 10 -67.01 -26.28 -41.49
N ALA A 11 -67.05 -27.57 -41.62
CA ALA A 11 -66.14 -28.52 -40.98
C ALA A 11 -64.70 -28.39 -41.51
N ALA A 12 -64.54 -28.27 -42.83
CA ALA A 12 -63.25 -28.06 -43.46
C ALA A 12 -62.62 -26.73 -43.02
N GLY A 13 -63.40 -25.63 -43.01
CA GLY A 13 -62.91 -24.33 -42.56
C GLY A 13 -62.52 -24.31 -41.08
N HIS A 14 -63.24 -25.08 -40.24
CA HIS A 14 -62.90 -25.21 -38.82
C HIS A 14 -61.56 -25.96 -38.61
N VAL A 15 -61.33 -27.05 -39.32
CA VAL A 15 -60.11 -27.83 -39.27
C VAL A 15 -58.90 -27.00 -39.77
N GLU A 16 -59.05 -26.32 -40.90
CA GLU A 16 -58.04 -25.46 -41.48
C GLU A 16 -57.72 -24.28 -40.55
N GLY A 17 -58.72 -23.59 -40.03
CA GLY A 17 -58.54 -22.49 -39.07
C GLY A 17 -57.89 -22.94 -37.80
N GLN A 18 -58.17 -24.12 -37.28
CA GLN A 18 -57.49 -24.66 -36.08
C GLN A 18 -56.02 -25.01 -36.36
N ALA A 19 -55.73 -25.61 -37.53
CA ALA A 19 -54.37 -25.94 -37.92
C ALA A 19 -53.48 -24.66 -38.07
N LEU A 20 -54.06 -23.69 -38.81
CA LEU A 20 -53.34 -22.39 -38.95
C LEU A 20 -53.15 -21.65 -37.64
N GLY A 21 -54.20 -21.65 -36.78
CA GLY A 21 -54.11 -21.04 -35.45
C GLY A 21 -53.07 -21.71 -34.55
N TYR A 22 -52.99 -23.05 -34.58
CA TYR A 22 -51.99 -23.81 -33.84
C TYR A 22 -50.58 -23.51 -34.33
N GLN A 23 -50.36 -23.52 -35.64
CA GLN A 23 -49.06 -23.24 -36.24
C GLN A 23 -48.62 -21.82 -35.92
N ALA A 24 -49.44 -20.80 -36.09
CA ALA A 24 -49.15 -19.41 -35.79
C ALA A 24 -48.85 -19.23 -34.28
N GLY A 25 -49.67 -19.83 -33.42
CA GLY A 25 -49.45 -19.77 -31.96
C GLY A 25 -48.14 -20.44 -31.52
N TYR A 26 -47.82 -21.58 -32.15
CA TYR A 26 -46.56 -22.29 -31.89
C TYR A 26 -45.33 -21.46 -32.32
N GLU A 27 -45.32 -20.89 -33.51
CA GLU A 27 -44.22 -20.05 -34.01
C GLU A 27 -44.06 -18.79 -33.17
N GLN A 28 -45.15 -18.12 -32.83
CA GLN A 28 -45.15 -16.95 -31.98
C GLN A 28 -44.63 -17.26 -30.55
N GLY A 29 -45.14 -18.37 -29.97
CA GLY A 29 -44.69 -18.79 -28.63
C GLY A 29 -43.20 -19.16 -28.59
N ARG A 30 -42.73 -19.85 -29.66
CA ARG A 30 -41.30 -20.19 -29.79
C ARG A 30 -40.42 -18.95 -29.94
N ALA A 31 -40.81 -18.01 -30.80
CA ALA A 31 -40.07 -16.78 -31.00
C ALA A 31 -39.99 -15.96 -29.69
N LYS A 32 -41.15 -15.79 -29.03
CA LYS A 32 -41.23 -15.07 -27.77
C LYS A 32 -40.41 -15.74 -26.67
N GLY A 33 -40.51 -17.07 -26.52
CA GLY A 33 -39.72 -17.81 -25.52
C GLY A 33 -38.22 -17.76 -25.78
N PHE A 34 -37.82 -17.74 -27.05
CA PHE A 34 -36.41 -17.57 -27.42
C PHE A 34 -35.89 -16.17 -27.04
N ASP A 35 -36.63 -15.11 -27.38
CA ASP A 35 -36.25 -13.74 -27.08
C ASP A 35 -36.20 -13.48 -25.56
N GLU A 36 -37.20 -13.98 -24.83
CA GLU A 36 -37.24 -13.88 -23.36
C GLU A 36 -36.05 -14.65 -22.72
N GLY A 37 -35.81 -15.89 -23.16
CA GLY A 37 -34.68 -16.67 -22.66
C GLY A 37 -33.33 -16.04 -22.98
N GLN A 38 -33.16 -15.42 -24.15
CA GLN A 38 -31.96 -14.70 -24.50
C GLN A 38 -31.80 -13.47 -23.64
N ALA A 39 -32.82 -12.69 -23.37
CA ALA A 39 -32.79 -11.52 -22.49
C ALA A 39 -32.44 -11.91 -21.05
N GLU A 40 -32.99 -12.97 -20.52
CA GLU A 40 -32.65 -13.51 -19.21
C GLU A 40 -31.17 -13.97 -19.15
N ALA A 41 -30.73 -14.72 -20.18
CA ALA A 41 -29.34 -15.17 -20.26
C ALA A 41 -28.35 -13.99 -20.28
N HIS A 42 -28.65 -12.94 -21.03
CA HIS A 42 -27.83 -11.71 -21.03
C HIS A 42 -27.82 -11.02 -19.66
N THR A 43 -28.97 -10.97 -19.00
CA THR A 43 -29.06 -10.38 -17.66
C THR A 43 -28.22 -11.16 -16.65
N HIS A 44 -28.29 -12.46 -16.64
CA HIS A 44 -27.49 -13.31 -15.76
C HIS A 44 -26.01 -13.26 -16.09
N ALA A 45 -25.65 -13.22 -17.37
CA ALA A 45 -24.27 -13.06 -17.81
C ALA A 45 -23.67 -11.71 -17.32
N ALA A 46 -24.44 -10.63 -17.40
CA ALA A 46 -24.04 -9.32 -16.90
C ALA A 46 -23.86 -9.31 -15.37
N GLN A 47 -24.79 -9.96 -14.64
CA GLN A 47 -24.68 -10.11 -13.18
C GLN A 47 -23.43 -10.90 -12.77
N LEU A 48 -23.13 -12.01 -13.45
CA LEU A 48 -21.95 -12.82 -13.20
C LEU A 48 -20.66 -12.04 -13.52
N ALA A 49 -20.65 -11.28 -14.60
CA ALA A 49 -19.51 -10.43 -14.95
C ALA A 49 -19.27 -9.34 -13.89
N ALA A 50 -20.34 -8.70 -13.40
CA ALA A 50 -20.26 -7.71 -12.34
C ALA A 50 -19.75 -8.31 -11.02
N LEU A 51 -20.24 -9.50 -10.65
CA LEU A 51 -19.78 -10.21 -9.45
C LEU A 51 -18.31 -10.60 -9.56
N ALA A 52 -17.87 -11.10 -10.72
CA ALA A 52 -16.46 -11.44 -10.96
C ALA A 52 -15.54 -10.21 -10.92
N ALA A 53 -16.00 -9.06 -11.40
CA ALA A 53 -15.28 -7.80 -11.28
C ALA A 53 -15.16 -7.37 -9.82
N SER A 54 -16.27 -7.33 -9.08
CA SER A 54 -16.28 -6.99 -7.65
C SER A 54 -15.38 -7.91 -6.82
N PHE A 55 -15.38 -9.21 -7.12
CA PHE A 55 -14.48 -10.15 -6.42
C PHE A 55 -12.99 -9.86 -6.68
N ARG A 56 -12.63 -9.55 -7.94
CA ARG A 56 -11.24 -9.18 -8.27
C ARG A 56 -10.81 -7.91 -7.56
N ASP A 57 -11.68 -6.90 -7.51
CA ASP A 57 -11.39 -5.64 -6.85
C ASP A 57 -11.24 -5.82 -5.32
N ALA A 58 -12.09 -6.65 -4.72
CA ALA A 58 -11.98 -7.01 -3.31
C ALA A 58 -10.68 -7.77 -3.01
N LEU A 59 -10.29 -8.73 -3.86
CA LEU A 59 -9.04 -9.47 -3.71
C LEU A 59 -7.82 -8.55 -3.81
N ALA A 60 -7.80 -7.65 -4.79
CA ALA A 60 -6.74 -6.65 -4.93
C ALA A 60 -6.67 -5.68 -3.74
N GLY A 61 -7.81 -5.43 -3.07
CA GLY A 61 -7.86 -4.70 -1.79
C GLY A 61 -7.13 -5.46 -0.69
N VAL A 62 -7.51 -6.71 -0.47
CA VAL A 62 -6.90 -7.57 0.55
C VAL A 62 -5.39 -7.75 0.33
N GLU A 63 -4.94 -7.92 -0.92
CA GLU A 63 -3.51 -8.04 -1.24
C GLU A 63 -2.74 -6.77 -0.85
N ARG A 64 -3.29 -5.59 -1.09
CA ARG A 64 -2.66 -4.31 -0.70
C ARG A 64 -2.60 -4.16 0.82
N ASP A 65 -3.70 -4.42 1.51
CA ASP A 65 -3.78 -4.31 2.97
C ASP A 65 -2.79 -5.28 3.63
N LEU A 66 -2.71 -6.51 3.14
CA LEU A 66 -1.76 -7.51 3.65
C LEU A 66 -0.30 -7.09 3.42
N ALA A 67 0.02 -6.55 2.24
CA ALA A 67 1.36 -6.05 1.96
C ALA A 67 1.74 -4.89 2.89
N ASP A 68 0.78 -4.01 3.20
CA ASP A 68 0.94 -2.90 4.12
C ASP A 68 1.17 -3.37 5.57
N ASP A 69 0.42 -4.36 6.02
CA ASP A 69 0.56 -4.96 7.36
C ASP A 69 1.91 -5.65 7.52
N ILE A 70 2.34 -6.42 6.50
CA ILE A 70 3.65 -7.09 6.51
C ILE A 70 4.78 -6.05 6.56
N ALA A 71 4.71 -4.98 5.78
CA ALA A 71 5.72 -3.93 5.79
C ALA A 71 5.78 -3.21 7.14
N THR A 72 4.63 -2.96 7.76
CA THR A 72 4.54 -2.35 9.09
C THR A 72 5.16 -3.26 10.15
N LEU A 73 4.82 -4.55 10.16
CA LEU A 73 5.40 -5.52 11.08
C LEU A 73 6.92 -5.65 10.91
N ALA A 74 7.40 -5.65 9.66
CA ALA A 74 8.83 -5.70 9.37
C ALA A 74 9.57 -4.48 9.92
N LEU A 75 8.99 -3.28 9.82
CA LEU A 75 9.54 -2.05 10.40
C LEU A 75 9.56 -2.13 11.94
N GLU A 76 8.51 -2.60 12.57
CA GLU A 76 8.47 -2.76 14.03
C GLU A 76 9.55 -3.73 14.55
N ILE A 77 9.72 -4.86 13.87
CA ILE A 77 10.78 -5.81 14.20
C ILE A 77 12.16 -5.17 14.01
N ALA A 78 12.38 -4.50 12.88
CA ALA A 78 13.65 -3.83 12.60
C ALA A 78 13.96 -2.75 13.63
N GLN A 79 12.97 -1.96 14.03
CA GLN A 79 13.10 -0.94 15.08
C GLN A 79 13.56 -1.55 16.40
N GLN A 80 12.94 -2.66 16.81
CA GLN A 80 13.32 -3.34 18.05
C GLN A 80 14.75 -3.89 18.01
N VAL A 81 15.16 -4.45 16.87
CA VAL A 81 16.53 -4.94 16.67
C VAL A 81 17.53 -3.79 16.73
N VAL A 82 17.25 -2.67 16.05
CA VAL A 82 18.12 -1.49 16.05
C VAL A 82 18.24 -0.90 17.44
N ARG A 83 17.14 -0.77 18.20
CA ARG A 83 17.15 -0.30 19.59
C ARG A 83 18.08 -1.13 20.48
N GLN A 84 18.00 -2.45 20.35
CA GLN A 84 18.87 -3.34 21.12
C GLN A 84 20.33 -3.24 20.70
N HIS A 85 20.59 -3.16 19.39
CA HIS A 85 21.95 -3.09 18.85
C HIS A 85 22.67 -1.81 19.25
N VAL A 86 22.02 -0.67 19.09
CA VAL A 86 22.59 0.67 19.37
C VAL A 86 22.98 0.84 20.85
N GLN A 87 22.30 0.16 21.77
CA GLN A 87 22.65 0.22 23.19
C GLN A 87 23.99 -0.47 23.52
N HIS A 88 24.45 -1.38 22.67
CA HIS A 88 25.60 -2.24 22.94
C HIS A 88 26.76 -2.03 21.98
N ASP A 89 26.51 -1.48 20.79
CA ASP A 89 27.53 -1.27 19.75
C ASP A 89 27.78 0.22 19.49
N PRO A 90 28.96 0.75 19.83
CA PRO A 90 29.33 2.12 19.56
C PRO A 90 29.51 2.44 18.06
N ALA A 91 29.63 1.41 17.19
CA ALA A 91 29.86 1.60 15.76
C ALA A 91 28.73 2.39 15.08
N ALA A 92 27.50 2.24 15.56
CA ALA A 92 26.33 2.96 15.05
C ALA A 92 26.44 4.48 15.27
N LEU A 93 26.91 4.92 16.43
CA LEU A 93 27.16 6.33 16.73
C LEU A 93 28.31 6.88 15.88
N ILE A 94 29.43 6.13 15.81
CA ILE A 94 30.60 6.55 15.04
C ILE A 94 30.24 6.76 13.58
N ALA A 95 29.48 5.85 12.98
CA ALA A 95 29.02 5.97 11.61
C ALA A 95 28.12 7.20 11.40
N ALA A 96 27.17 7.44 12.32
CA ALA A 96 26.29 8.60 12.27
C ALA A 96 27.07 9.93 12.42
N ALA A 97 28.00 9.99 13.36
CA ALA A 97 28.84 11.18 13.58
C ALA A 97 29.71 11.48 12.35
N ARG A 98 30.31 10.46 11.72
CA ARG A 98 31.11 10.64 10.50
C ARG A 98 30.26 11.09 9.31
N GLU A 99 29.03 10.61 9.18
CA GLU A 99 28.09 11.09 8.15
C GLU A 99 27.81 12.60 8.34
N VAL A 100 27.63 13.03 9.59
CA VAL A 100 27.41 14.45 9.92
C VAL A 100 28.67 15.29 9.67
N LEU A 101 29.85 14.80 10.05
CA LEU A 101 31.14 15.47 9.80
C LEU A 101 31.43 15.57 8.28
N ALA A 102 31.11 14.55 7.51
CA ALA A 102 31.28 14.54 6.05
C ALA A 102 30.30 15.47 5.32
N ALA A 103 29.20 15.87 5.94
CA ALA A 103 28.26 16.83 5.38
C ALA A 103 28.76 18.28 5.37
N GLU A 104 30.00 18.58 5.92
CA GLU A 104 30.70 19.84 5.69
C GLU A 104 30.97 20.05 4.19
N PRO A 105 30.76 21.24 3.66
CA PRO A 105 31.06 22.58 4.22
C PRO A 105 29.82 23.39 4.65
N ALA A 106 28.67 22.80 4.84
CA ALA A 106 27.43 23.53 5.17
C ALA A 106 27.44 24.17 6.58
N LEU A 107 28.26 23.66 7.50
CA LEU A 107 28.33 24.11 8.87
C LEU A 107 29.57 24.99 9.11
N ALA A 108 29.41 26.32 8.93
CA ALA A 108 30.45 27.29 9.25
C ALA A 108 30.26 27.92 10.67
N GLY A 109 31.34 28.45 11.25
CA GLY A 109 31.35 28.96 12.62
C GLY A 109 31.76 27.86 13.58
N ALA A 110 31.85 28.07 14.87
CA ALA A 110 32.32 27.08 15.85
C ALA A 110 31.35 25.85 15.95
N PRO A 111 31.49 24.83 15.10
CA PRO A 111 30.57 23.71 15.08
C PRO A 111 30.75 22.81 16.30
N HIS A 112 29.66 22.22 16.77
CA HIS A 112 29.70 21.26 17.86
C HIS A 112 28.82 20.06 17.61
N LEU A 113 29.34 18.91 17.97
CA LEU A 113 28.64 17.65 17.96
C LEU A 113 27.96 17.46 19.32
N ILE A 114 26.66 17.24 19.32
CA ILE A 114 25.85 17.01 20.52
C ILE A 114 25.51 15.54 20.60
N VAL A 115 25.82 14.89 21.70
CA VAL A 115 25.59 13.45 21.92
C VAL A 115 25.02 13.18 23.30
N ASN A 116 24.53 11.97 23.52
CA ASN A 116 24.11 11.53 24.85
C ASN A 116 25.33 11.52 25.80
N PRO A 117 25.22 11.96 27.06
CA PRO A 117 26.33 11.90 28.04
C PRO A 117 26.97 10.51 28.19
N ALA A 118 26.17 9.45 28.10
CA ALA A 118 26.67 8.07 28.18
C ALA A 118 27.51 7.64 26.96
N ASP A 119 27.43 8.36 25.86
CA ASP A 119 28.16 8.09 24.63
C ASP A 119 29.42 8.95 24.49
N LEU A 120 29.62 9.92 25.38
CA LEU A 120 30.83 10.79 25.40
C LEU A 120 32.13 9.99 25.38
N PRO A 121 32.32 8.94 26.20
CA PRO A 121 33.54 8.14 26.18
C PRO A 121 33.84 7.49 24.82
N VAL A 122 32.82 7.14 24.08
CA VAL A 122 32.92 6.56 22.71
C VAL A 122 33.45 7.63 21.75
N VAL A 123 32.86 8.82 21.79
CA VAL A 123 33.29 9.95 20.96
C VAL A 123 34.76 10.32 21.26
N GLU A 124 35.11 10.40 22.51
CA GLU A 124 36.49 10.69 22.93
C GLU A 124 37.49 9.63 22.49
N ALA A 125 37.11 8.35 22.53
CA ALA A 125 37.98 7.25 22.15
C ALA A 125 38.18 7.11 20.62
N TYR A 126 37.15 7.41 19.83
CA TYR A 126 37.17 7.07 18.40
C TYR A 126 37.09 8.27 17.46
N LEU A 127 36.64 9.44 17.91
CA LEU A 127 36.39 10.60 17.04
C LEU A 127 37.16 11.85 17.44
N LYS A 128 37.86 11.83 18.57
CA LYS A 128 38.53 13.01 19.12
C LYS A 128 39.49 13.64 18.12
N ASP A 129 40.37 12.85 17.54
CA ASP A 129 41.37 13.36 16.60
C ASP A 129 40.76 13.95 15.32
N GLU A 130 39.65 13.35 14.83
CA GLU A 130 38.89 13.87 13.69
C GLU A 130 38.22 15.21 14.04
N LEU A 131 37.61 15.32 15.21
CA LEU A 131 36.92 16.52 15.67
C LEU A 131 37.91 17.65 15.92
N ASP A 132 39.06 17.39 16.59
CA ASP A 132 40.09 18.36 16.84
C ASP A 132 40.70 18.88 15.52
N THR A 133 40.90 18.01 14.54
CA THR A 133 41.46 18.39 13.23
C THR A 133 40.50 19.31 12.46
N LEU A 134 39.18 19.05 12.57
CA LEU A 134 38.15 19.85 11.91
C LEU A 134 37.70 21.07 12.72
N GLY A 135 38.22 21.25 13.92
CA GLY A 135 37.88 22.38 14.81
C GLY A 135 36.50 22.28 15.44
N TRP A 136 36.01 21.05 15.59
CA TRP A 136 34.71 20.78 16.22
C TRP A 136 34.84 20.59 17.73
N SER A 137 33.86 21.02 18.48
CA SER A 137 33.74 20.74 19.91
C SER A 137 32.62 19.72 20.18
N VAL A 138 32.69 19.04 21.32
CA VAL A 138 31.65 18.08 21.73
C VAL A 138 30.85 18.67 22.88
N ARG A 139 29.53 18.49 22.83
CA ARG A 139 28.59 18.81 23.91
C ARG A 139 27.72 17.63 24.22
N THR A 140 27.17 17.61 25.41
CA THR A 140 26.24 16.52 25.82
C THR A 140 24.84 17.07 26.06
N ASP A 141 23.84 16.27 25.65
CA ASP A 141 22.42 16.55 25.89
C ASP A 141 21.70 15.23 26.21
N THR A 142 21.05 15.20 27.37
CA THR A 142 20.28 14.03 27.83
C THR A 142 18.99 13.78 27.01
N SER A 143 18.55 14.75 26.23
CA SER A 143 17.39 14.60 25.35
C SER A 143 17.70 13.75 24.10
N ILE A 144 18.99 13.57 23.77
CA ILE A 144 19.42 12.72 22.66
C ILE A 144 19.51 11.28 23.16
N GLU A 145 18.84 10.36 22.49
CA GLU A 145 18.98 8.94 22.78
C GLU A 145 20.37 8.41 22.41
N ARG A 146 20.83 7.38 23.12
CA ARG A 146 22.13 6.75 22.86
C ARG A 146 22.23 6.27 21.41
N GLY A 147 23.42 6.47 20.82
CA GLY A 147 23.69 6.12 19.43
C GLY A 147 23.19 7.13 18.39
N GLY A 148 22.53 8.19 18.83
CA GLY A 148 22.18 9.35 18.01
C GLY A 148 23.13 10.53 18.26
N CYS A 149 23.20 11.44 17.30
CA CYS A 149 23.92 12.71 17.44
C CYS A 149 23.22 13.83 16.69
N ARG A 150 23.60 15.07 17.03
CA ARG A 150 23.15 16.27 16.35
C ARG A 150 24.35 17.20 16.16
N ALA A 151 24.48 17.81 15.00
CA ALA A 151 25.46 18.84 14.77
C ALA A 151 24.78 20.19 14.77
N HIS A 152 25.40 21.15 15.46
CA HIS A 152 24.95 22.53 15.50
C HIS A 152 26.08 23.48 15.19
N ALA A 153 25.81 24.45 14.32
CA ALA A 153 26.73 25.54 13.99
C ALA A 153 25.95 26.84 13.77
N SER A 154 26.66 27.96 13.61
CA SER A 154 26.02 29.26 13.34
C SER A 154 25.20 29.30 12.04
N THR A 155 25.51 28.44 11.09
CA THR A 155 24.88 28.35 9.76
C THR A 155 23.72 27.36 9.70
N GLY A 156 23.54 26.49 10.70
CA GLY A 156 22.47 25.51 10.68
C GLY A 156 22.68 24.35 11.65
N GLU A 157 21.75 23.40 11.54
CA GLU A 157 21.72 22.18 12.35
C GLU A 157 21.51 20.96 11.46
N ILE A 158 22.19 19.87 11.77
CA ILE A 158 21.98 18.56 11.14
C ILE A 158 21.56 17.60 12.24
N ASP A 159 20.36 17.06 12.11
CA ASP A 159 19.81 16.08 13.02
C ASP A 159 20.07 14.65 12.49
N ALA A 160 20.92 13.92 13.20
CA ALA A 160 21.24 12.52 12.99
C ALA A 160 20.83 11.67 14.22
N THR A 161 19.82 12.11 14.96
CA THR A 161 19.21 11.29 16.02
C THR A 161 18.62 10.01 15.45
N LEU A 162 18.45 9.01 16.30
CA LEU A 162 17.83 7.73 15.89
C LEU A 162 16.43 7.94 15.33
N THR A 163 15.67 8.83 15.95
CA THR A 163 14.32 9.21 15.48
C THR A 163 14.36 9.71 14.04
N THR A 164 15.16 10.72 13.74
CA THR A 164 15.25 11.32 12.40
C THR A 164 15.76 10.32 11.35
N ARG A 165 16.74 9.50 11.71
CA ARG A 165 17.28 8.45 10.83
C ARG A 165 16.26 7.36 10.54
N TRP A 166 15.50 6.96 11.56
CA TRP A 166 14.43 5.98 11.42
C TRP A 166 13.32 6.50 10.53
N GLU A 167 12.84 7.72 10.78
CA GLU A 167 11.80 8.34 9.96
C GLU A 167 12.20 8.43 8.48
N ARG A 168 13.46 8.72 8.19
CA ARG A 168 13.97 8.70 6.81
C ARG A 168 13.93 7.32 6.17
N VAL A 169 14.27 6.26 6.91
CA VAL A 169 14.20 4.88 6.43
C VAL A 169 12.74 4.48 6.20
N ALA A 170 11.85 4.76 7.14
CA ALA A 170 10.43 4.46 7.02
C ALA A 170 9.80 5.20 5.82
N ALA A 171 10.12 6.48 5.66
CA ALA A 171 9.64 7.29 4.53
C ALA A 171 10.13 6.76 3.18
N ALA A 172 11.37 6.27 3.09
CA ALA A 172 11.91 5.65 1.87
C ALA A 172 11.14 4.37 1.47
N LEU A 173 10.49 3.72 2.42
CA LEU A 173 9.61 2.57 2.22
C LEU A 173 8.13 2.97 2.03
N GLY A 174 7.83 4.27 1.96
CA GLY A 174 6.47 4.79 1.82
C GLY A 174 5.62 4.64 3.09
N LYS A 175 6.26 4.49 4.26
CA LYS A 175 5.59 4.33 5.55
C LYS A 175 5.87 5.52 6.47
N VAL A 176 4.90 5.81 7.33
CA VAL A 176 5.07 6.72 8.46
C VAL A 176 5.22 5.86 9.72
N SER A 177 6.40 5.88 10.31
CA SER A 177 6.68 5.14 11.53
C SER A 177 7.45 6.04 12.49
N ALA A 178 6.91 6.24 13.69
CA ALA A 178 7.62 6.94 14.77
C ALA A 178 8.66 6.01 15.41
N TRP A 179 9.75 6.61 15.89
CA TRP A 179 10.81 5.90 16.66
C TRP A 179 10.33 5.48 18.03
#